data_b0d03e939548168b934ee370b14354e2
#
_entry.id   b0d03e939548168b934ee370b14354e2
#
_cell.length_a   1.000
_cell.length_b   1.000
_cell.length_c   1.000
_cell.angle_alpha   90.00
_cell.angle_beta   90.00
_cell.angle_gamma   90.00
#
_symmetry.space_group_name_H-M   'P 1'
#
loop_
_entity.id
_entity.type
_entity.pdbx_description
1 polymer ?
#
loop_
_entity_poly.entity_id
_entity_poly.type
_entity_poly.pdbx_seq_one_letter_code
_entity_poly.pdbx_strand_id
1 'polypeptide(L)'
;MTEKITARDMFLRPDHLIRDEVKMYCETLKKFVNKRVLPHEGEFDALWDWTERKEDTIVKQLFKELWIDMGLQQTQVPPPYGGTGDWSTVETGAIVIEVARGDHGLAETGFISSWAVASTMLPTPNDAVMKKIAAGLCGKEPFVICSAITEPHGGGAVEDMRLQGAQTKTKARLAGDEWVINGHKLWPSGGREAKAFVVVCAIEGKKFPDNIAQIYVPADAPGVSTSKPYQKMGTATDTNGDIWFENARVPKENLLHGGEDEVNSLIAKCTIGRAMASSFSIGIMRRAYELLKSYVDNREIAGMPMKDHGAIAYKLGLIASDILAAEMMFWNTLERLDHPEVYGPPWDHKQLVTASAMDNVATEIGNKVLNHCVELMGSYGYATEGKMEKLLRDVKVCQIVVGGDVLRTIEAARYYFDTQAV
;
A
#
# COMPACT_ATOMS: atom_id res chain seq x y z
N MET A 1 -11.04 8.63 -45.83
CA MET A 1 -9.77 8.38 -45.14
C MET A 1 -10.05 8.54 -43.66
N THR A 2 -10.25 7.46 -42.93
CA THR A 2 -10.32 7.50 -41.45
C THR A 2 -8.87 7.59 -40.98
N GLU A 3 -8.44 8.75 -40.45
CA GLU A 3 -7.22 8.86 -39.70
C GLU A 3 -7.21 7.73 -38.65
N LYS A 4 -6.18 6.88 -38.69
CA LYS A 4 -5.94 5.93 -37.61
C LYS A 4 -5.75 6.76 -36.35
N ILE A 5 -6.77 6.82 -35.50
CA ILE A 5 -6.64 7.38 -34.16
C ILE A 5 -5.58 6.50 -33.48
N THR A 6 -4.35 7.01 -33.40
CA THR A 6 -3.29 6.37 -32.61
C THR A 6 -3.81 6.09 -31.21
N ALA A 7 -3.51 4.92 -30.67
CA ALA A 7 -3.94 4.52 -29.34
C ALA A 7 -3.60 5.66 -28.36
N ARG A 8 -4.61 6.39 -27.91
CA ARG A 8 -4.45 7.45 -26.92
C ARG A 8 -4.10 6.79 -25.60
N ASP A 9 -3.15 7.39 -24.90
CA ASP A 9 -2.90 6.99 -23.51
C ASP A 9 -4.19 7.22 -22.73
N MET A 10 -4.75 6.14 -22.17
CA MET A 10 -6.00 6.20 -21.43
C MET A 10 -5.79 6.77 -20.02
N PHE A 11 -4.56 6.79 -19.53
CA PHE A 11 -4.27 7.09 -18.14
C PHE A 11 -4.09 8.57 -17.88
N LEU A 12 -4.73 9.05 -16.79
CA LEU A 12 -4.78 10.45 -16.41
C LEU A 12 -3.68 10.77 -15.39
N ARG A 13 -2.42 10.85 -15.83
CA ARG A 13 -1.38 11.37 -14.94
C ARG A 13 -1.40 12.91 -14.95
N PRO A 14 -1.45 13.58 -13.79
CA PRO A 14 -1.48 15.03 -13.72
C PRO A 14 -0.07 15.63 -13.93
N ASP A 15 0.45 15.55 -15.15
CA ASP A 15 1.82 15.93 -15.49
C ASP A 15 2.20 17.36 -15.10
N HIS A 16 1.21 18.26 -14.96
CA HIS A 16 1.42 19.63 -14.49
C HIS A 16 1.74 19.73 -12.99
N LEU A 17 1.45 18.68 -12.21
CA LEU A 17 1.76 18.59 -10.78
C LEU A 17 3.03 17.77 -10.49
N ILE A 18 3.66 17.19 -11.51
CA ILE A 18 4.80 16.31 -11.38
C ILE A 18 6.03 16.96 -11.98
N ARG A 19 7.11 17.04 -11.21
CA ARG A 19 8.41 17.56 -11.68
C ARG A 19 8.97 16.71 -12.81
N ASP A 20 9.71 17.33 -13.73
CA ASP A 20 10.24 16.65 -14.93
C ASP A 20 11.20 15.51 -14.57
N GLU A 21 11.99 15.66 -13.52
CA GLU A 21 12.87 14.60 -12.99
C GLU A 21 12.09 13.36 -12.54
N VAL A 22 10.94 13.56 -11.88
CA VAL A 22 10.07 12.46 -11.44
C VAL A 22 9.36 11.81 -12.61
N LYS A 23 8.94 12.59 -13.64
CA LYS A 23 8.43 12.03 -14.90
C LYS A 23 9.48 11.12 -15.57
N MET A 24 10.73 11.59 -15.64
CA MET A 24 11.83 10.79 -16.19
C MET A 24 12.09 9.52 -15.37
N TYR A 25 11.96 9.62 -14.05
CA TYR A 25 12.08 8.47 -13.18
C TYR A 25 10.94 7.46 -13.40
N CYS A 26 9.69 7.90 -13.50
CA CYS A 26 8.55 7.06 -13.87
C CYS A 26 8.76 6.34 -15.21
N GLU A 27 9.27 7.03 -16.23
CA GLU A 27 9.59 6.40 -17.53
C GLU A 27 10.70 5.35 -17.41
N THR A 28 11.68 5.58 -16.53
CA THR A 28 12.74 4.61 -16.24
C THR A 28 12.18 3.38 -15.54
N LEU A 29 11.32 3.58 -14.53
CA LEU A 29 10.59 2.51 -13.85
C LEU A 29 9.72 1.71 -14.83
N LYS A 30 8.98 2.38 -15.70
CA LYS A 30 8.14 1.73 -16.72
C LYS A 30 8.97 0.82 -17.62
N LYS A 31 10.14 1.29 -18.07
CA LYS A 31 11.07 0.47 -18.87
C LYS A 31 11.60 -0.73 -18.06
N PHE A 32 11.96 -0.50 -16.80
CA PHE A 32 12.42 -1.56 -15.91
C PHE A 32 11.31 -2.60 -15.68
N VAL A 33 10.11 -2.19 -15.31
CA VAL A 33 8.97 -3.07 -15.11
C VAL A 33 8.70 -3.90 -16.37
N ASN A 34 8.66 -3.29 -17.54
CA ASN A 34 8.41 -4.00 -18.80
C ASN A 34 9.50 -5.02 -19.11
N LYS A 35 10.76 -4.70 -18.82
CA LYS A 35 11.91 -5.55 -19.20
C LYS A 35 12.25 -6.59 -18.14
N ARG A 36 12.07 -6.29 -16.85
CA ARG A 36 12.55 -7.11 -15.74
C ARG A 36 11.44 -7.77 -14.95
N VAL A 37 10.31 -7.09 -14.69
CA VAL A 37 9.24 -7.60 -13.82
C VAL A 37 8.22 -8.43 -14.61
N LEU A 38 7.60 -7.84 -15.64
CA LEU A 38 6.51 -8.48 -16.39
C LEU A 38 6.88 -9.81 -17.06
N PRO A 39 8.13 -10.05 -17.54
CA PRO A 39 8.48 -11.38 -18.07
C PRO A 39 8.37 -12.50 -17.04
N HIS A 40 8.45 -12.20 -15.74
CA HIS A 40 8.42 -13.16 -14.65
C HIS A 40 7.09 -13.19 -13.89
N GLU A 41 6.09 -12.40 -14.27
CA GLU A 41 4.80 -12.29 -13.53
C GLU A 41 4.08 -13.64 -13.35
N GLY A 42 4.31 -14.61 -14.25
CA GLY A 42 3.76 -15.96 -14.13
C GLY A 42 4.48 -16.88 -13.10
N GLU A 43 5.63 -16.45 -12.57
CA GLU A 43 6.42 -17.24 -11.62
C GLU A 43 6.13 -16.84 -10.17
N PHE A 44 5.58 -15.65 -9.93
CA PHE A 44 5.47 -15.06 -8.60
C PHE A 44 4.61 -15.86 -7.63
N ASP A 45 3.51 -16.44 -8.08
CA ASP A 45 2.64 -17.24 -7.22
C ASP A 45 3.36 -18.48 -6.62
N ALA A 46 4.29 -19.07 -7.39
CA ALA A 46 5.10 -20.19 -6.93
C ALA A 46 6.23 -19.78 -5.97
N LEU A 47 6.47 -18.48 -5.84
CA LEU A 47 7.53 -17.89 -5.01
C LEU A 47 6.98 -17.16 -3.78
N TRP A 48 5.77 -17.51 -3.30
CA TRP A 48 5.13 -16.89 -2.13
C TRP A 48 5.97 -16.99 -0.85
N ASP A 49 6.91 -17.95 -0.78
CA ASP A 49 7.84 -18.22 0.31
C ASP A 49 9.29 -17.79 -0.01
N TRP A 50 9.46 -16.86 -0.96
CA TRP A 50 10.77 -16.46 -1.48
C TRP A 50 11.79 -16.07 -0.41
N THR A 51 11.35 -15.58 0.72
CA THR A 51 12.18 -15.19 1.87
C THR A 51 12.75 -16.38 2.63
N GLU A 52 12.05 -17.51 2.62
CA GLU A 52 12.48 -18.75 3.27
C GLU A 52 13.45 -19.55 2.39
N ARG A 53 13.52 -19.25 1.09
CA ARG A 53 14.37 -19.97 0.14
C ARG A 53 15.83 -19.55 0.27
N LYS A 54 16.73 -20.53 0.20
CA LYS A 54 18.17 -20.27 0.25
C LYS A 54 18.70 -19.73 -1.07
N GLU A 55 18.12 -20.17 -2.19
CA GLU A 55 18.48 -19.72 -3.54
C GLU A 55 18.15 -18.23 -3.76
N ASP A 56 18.90 -17.61 -4.65
CA ASP A 56 18.67 -16.24 -5.11
C ASP A 56 17.52 -16.23 -6.14
N THR A 57 16.29 -16.18 -5.63
CA THR A 57 15.09 -16.18 -6.48
C THR A 57 14.96 -14.87 -7.26
N ILE A 58 14.21 -14.93 -8.38
CA ILE A 58 13.92 -13.73 -9.17
C ILE A 58 13.26 -12.62 -8.34
N VAL A 59 12.43 -12.98 -7.34
CA VAL A 59 11.79 -12.00 -6.45
C VAL A 59 12.82 -11.27 -5.60
N LYS A 60 13.83 -11.98 -5.04
CA LYS A 60 14.94 -11.35 -4.29
C LYS A 60 15.74 -10.39 -5.17
N GLN A 61 16.05 -10.83 -6.40
CA GLN A 61 16.78 -9.99 -7.36
C GLN A 61 16.00 -8.73 -7.71
N LEU A 62 14.72 -8.86 -8.08
CA LEU A 62 13.85 -7.73 -8.43
C LEU A 62 13.65 -6.79 -7.24
N PHE A 63 13.51 -7.33 -6.03
CA PHE A 63 13.40 -6.52 -4.82
C PHE A 63 14.66 -5.68 -4.61
N LYS A 64 15.85 -6.30 -4.72
CA LYS A 64 17.12 -5.57 -4.62
C LYS A 64 17.29 -4.53 -5.73
N GLU A 65 17.04 -4.91 -6.98
CA GLU A 65 17.13 -4.01 -8.13
C GLU A 65 16.23 -2.77 -7.96
N LEU A 66 14.96 -2.94 -7.54
CA LEU A 66 14.02 -1.84 -7.32
C LEU A 66 14.42 -0.96 -6.14
N TRP A 67 14.67 -1.57 -4.98
CA TRP A 67 14.78 -0.82 -3.74
C TRP A 67 16.19 -0.27 -3.50
N ILE A 68 17.22 -0.96 -3.97
CA ILE A 68 18.61 -0.54 -3.77
C ILE A 68 19.20 0.06 -5.06
N ASP A 69 19.21 -0.70 -6.16
CA ASP A 69 19.95 -0.26 -7.37
C ASP A 69 19.25 0.91 -8.06
N MET A 70 17.92 0.96 -8.08
CA MET A 70 17.14 2.11 -8.54
C MET A 70 16.91 3.19 -7.46
N GLY A 71 17.24 2.92 -6.21
CA GLY A 71 17.19 3.89 -5.11
C GLY A 71 15.80 4.16 -4.52
N LEU A 72 14.77 3.35 -4.82
CA LEU A 72 13.41 3.57 -4.29
C LEU A 72 13.35 3.57 -2.76
N GLN A 73 14.22 2.81 -2.09
CA GLN A 73 14.26 2.76 -0.64
C GLN A 73 14.57 4.12 -0.01
N GLN A 74 15.55 4.84 -0.57
CA GLN A 74 15.98 6.14 -0.06
C GLN A 74 14.96 7.25 -0.31
N THR A 75 14.06 7.09 -1.30
CA THR A 75 13.01 8.08 -1.58
C THR A 75 11.95 8.15 -0.50
N GLN A 76 11.92 7.19 0.41
CA GLN A 76 10.99 7.20 1.55
C GLN A 76 11.52 8.03 2.73
N VAL A 77 12.78 8.43 2.70
CA VAL A 77 13.45 9.18 3.79
C VAL A 77 13.64 10.64 3.37
N PRO A 78 13.18 11.62 4.18
CA PRO A 78 13.37 13.04 3.89
C PRO A 78 14.86 13.44 3.83
N PRO A 79 15.24 14.43 2.99
CA PRO A 79 16.62 14.89 2.82
C PRO A 79 17.35 15.28 4.11
N PRO A 80 16.72 15.91 5.13
CA PRO A 80 17.40 16.21 6.39
C PRO A 80 17.95 15.00 7.14
N TYR A 81 17.46 13.79 6.81
CA TYR A 81 17.91 12.52 7.39
C TYR A 81 18.78 11.70 6.42
N GLY A 82 19.18 12.27 5.28
CA GLY A 82 20.08 11.65 4.31
C GLY A 82 19.42 10.86 3.20
N GLY A 83 18.10 10.91 3.10
CA GLY A 83 17.35 10.33 1.99
C GLY A 83 17.19 11.28 0.80
N THR A 84 16.40 10.85 -0.17
CA THR A 84 16.04 11.62 -1.37
C THR A 84 14.54 11.87 -1.48
N GLY A 85 13.79 11.64 -0.40
CA GLY A 85 12.34 11.71 -0.33
C GLY A 85 11.82 13.13 -0.14
N ASP A 86 11.93 13.95 -1.18
CA ASP A 86 11.34 15.28 -1.27
C ASP A 86 10.12 15.32 -2.22
N TRP A 87 9.61 14.15 -2.57
CA TRP A 87 8.50 14.01 -3.50
C TRP A 87 7.16 14.38 -2.87
N SER A 88 6.31 15.03 -3.65
CA SER A 88 4.92 15.25 -3.26
C SER A 88 4.15 13.92 -3.18
N THR A 89 2.97 13.96 -2.57
CA THR A 89 2.08 12.79 -2.50
C THR A 89 1.65 12.35 -3.90
N VAL A 90 1.39 13.30 -4.80
CA VAL A 90 1.09 13.05 -6.22
C VAL A 90 2.26 12.36 -6.92
N GLU A 91 3.48 12.85 -6.72
CA GLU A 91 4.69 12.26 -7.30
C GLU A 91 4.94 10.85 -6.78
N THR A 92 4.79 10.63 -5.48
CA THR A 92 4.89 9.30 -4.86
C THR A 92 3.85 8.35 -5.45
N GLY A 93 2.59 8.79 -5.58
CA GLY A 93 1.52 7.99 -6.18
C GLY A 93 1.85 7.55 -7.61
N ALA A 94 2.43 8.43 -8.43
CA ALA A 94 2.82 8.11 -9.80
C ALA A 94 3.88 6.99 -9.84
N ILE A 95 4.82 7.00 -8.92
CA ILE A 95 5.88 5.99 -8.80
C ILE A 95 5.32 4.65 -8.31
N VAL A 96 4.49 4.68 -7.25
CA VAL A 96 3.87 3.47 -6.69
C VAL A 96 3.03 2.74 -7.75
N ILE A 97 2.24 3.48 -8.53
CA ILE A 97 1.45 2.92 -9.63
C ILE A 97 2.33 2.15 -10.63
N GLU A 98 3.48 2.68 -11.03
CA GLU A 98 4.33 1.99 -12.00
C GLU A 98 4.93 0.69 -11.45
N VAL A 99 5.32 0.65 -10.18
CA VAL A 99 5.80 -0.59 -9.55
C VAL A 99 4.65 -1.59 -9.39
N ALA A 100 3.48 -1.13 -8.92
CA ALA A 100 2.29 -1.97 -8.74
C ALA A 100 1.73 -2.51 -10.07
N ARG A 101 1.90 -1.79 -11.18
CA ARG A 101 1.60 -2.28 -12.54
C ARG A 101 2.46 -3.50 -12.89
N GLY A 102 3.67 -3.57 -12.37
CA GLY A 102 4.56 -4.72 -12.51
C GLY A 102 4.15 -5.88 -11.61
N ASP A 103 4.08 -5.61 -10.33
CA ASP A 103 3.60 -6.57 -9.31
C ASP A 103 3.19 -5.82 -8.04
N HIS A 104 1.98 -6.09 -7.58
CA HIS A 104 1.40 -5.46 -6.40
C HIS A 104 2.20 -5.79 -5.14
N GLY A 105 2.52 -7.06 -4.90
CA GLY A 105 3.18 -7.47 -3.67
C GLY A 105 4.60 -6.91 -3.53
N LEU A 106 5.36 -6.81 -4.63
CA LEU A 106 6.65 -6.11 -4.64
C LEU A 106 6.48 -4.64 -4.26
N ALA A 107 5.46 -3.96 -4.82
CA ALA A 107 5.20 -2.56 -4.50
C ALA A 107 4.82 -2.39 -3.03
N GLU A 108 3.89 -3.20 -2.52
CA GLU A 108 3.39 -3.12 -1.15
C GLU A 108 4.50 -3.37 -0.13
N THR A 109 5.25 -4.48 -0.27
CA THR A 109 6.39 -4.81 0.62
C THR A 109 7.41 -3.67 0.70
N GLY A 110 7.72 -3.05 -0.41
CA GLY A 110 8.77 -2.03 -0.41
C GLY A 110 8.30 -0.66 0.08
N PHE A 111 7.09 -0.23 -0.31
CA PHE A 111 6.57 1.08 0.09
C PHE A 111 5.98 1.10 1.51
N ILE A 112 5.76 -0.05 2.16
CA ILE A 112 5.18 -0.08 3.51
C ILE A 112 6.01 0.71 4.54
N SER A 113 7.33 0.84 4.32
CA SER A 113 8.21 1.61 5.20
C SER A 113 7.87 3.10 5.23
N SER A 114 7.23 3.64 4.18
CA SER A 114 6.76 5.02 4.15
C SER A 114 5.72 5.33 5.24
N TRP A 115 4.95 4.32 5.67
CA TRP A 115 4.01 4.47 6.78
C TRP A 115 4.72 4.66 8.12
N ALA A 116 5.83 3.95 8.34
CA ALA A 116 6.66 4.14 9.53
C ALA A 116 7.32 5.52 9.53
N VAL A 117 7.79 5.98 8.37
CA VAL A 117 8.34 7.32 8.20
C VAL A 117 7.26 8.38 8.48
N ALA A 118 6.09 8.29 7.83
CA ALA A 118 4.99 9.22 8.05
C ALA A 118 4.58 9.30 9.52
N SER A 119 4.43 8.14 10.20
CA SER A 119 4.10 8.09 11.63
C SER A 119 5.16 8.74 12.51
N THR A 120 6.42 8.65 12.13
CA THR A 120 7.54 9.22 12.92
C THR A 120 7.70 10.73 12.69
N MET A 121 7.28 11.20 11.48
CA MET A 121 7.42 12.60 11.07
C MET A 121 6.22 13.47 11.47
N LEU A 122 5.03 12.88 11.64
CA LEU A 122 3.77 13.61 11.82
C LEU A 122 3.14 13.31 13.18
N PRO A 123 2.53 14.33 13.85
CA PRO A 123 2.45 15.75 13.46
C PRO A 123 3.76 16.51 13.64
N THR A 124 4.67 16.01 14.47
CA THR A 124 5.98 16.59 14.78
C THR A 124 7.06 15.53 14.64
N PRO A 125 8.22 15.82 14.03
CA PRO A 125 9.27 14.83 13.85
C PRO A 125 9.82 14.28 15.17
N ASN A 126 9.91 12.94 15.28
CA ASN A 126 10.72 12.30 16.30
C ASN A 126 12.12 11.99 15.73
N ASP A 127 13.05 12.90 15.92
CA ASP A 127 14.41 12.81 15.38
C ASP A 127 15.16 11.55 15.84
N ALA A 128 14.94 11.09 17.07
CA ALA A 128 15.65 9.94 17.63
C ALA A 128 15.27 8.65 16.91
N VAL A 129 13.97 8.46 16.67
CA VAL A 129 13.46 7.31 15.92
C VAL A 129 13.75 7.47 14.43
N MET A 130 13.55 8.68 13.88
CA MET A 130 13.79 8.93 12.45
C MET A 130 15.24 8.65 12.03
N LYS A 131 16.22 8.97 12.86
CA LYS A 131 17.62 8.61 12.62
C LYS A 131 17.85 7.09 12.58
N LYS A 132 17.16 6.31 13.41
CA LYS A 132 17.23 4.83 13.38
C LYS A 132 16.63 4.29 12.07
N ILE A 133 15.48 4.82 11.66
CA ILE A 133 14.80 4.49 10.40
C ILE A 133 15.69 4.84 9.20
N ALA A 134 16.22 6.04 9.17
CA ALA A 134 17.06 6.53 8.09
C ALA A 134 18.36 5.74 7.93
N ALA A 135 18.98 5.32 9.03
CA ALA A 135 20.19 4.49 9.00
C ALA A 135 19.94 3.17 8.24
N GLY A 136 18.75 2.60 8.35
CA GLY A 136 18.35 1.41 7.60
C GLY A 136 17.99 1.72 6.16
N LEU A 137 17.04 2.63 5.95
CA LEU A 137 16.49 2.93 4.62
C LEU A 137 17.49 3.63 3.68
N CYS A 138 18.50 4.33 4.21
CA CYS A 138 19.60 4.89 3.41
C CYS A 138 20.80 3.93 3.28
N GLY A 139 20.66 2.69 3.79
CA GLY A 139 21.67 1.63 3.68
C GLY A 139 21.77 1.04 2.28
N LYS A 140 22.71 0.10 2.11
CA LYS A 140 23.00 -0.59 0.84
C LYS A 140 22.30 -1.94 0.71
N GLU A 141 21.54 -2.35 1.69
CA GLU A 141 20.78 -3.59 1.72
C GLU A 141 19.29 -3.29 1.87
N PRO A 142 18.41 -4.18 1.37
CA PRO A 142 16.98 -4.03 1.57
C PRO A 142 16.62 -3.94 3.06
N PHE A 143 15.88 -2.90 3.41
CA PHE A 143 15.46 -2.62 4.77
C PHE A 143 13.97 -2.27 4.78
N VAL A 144 13.16 -3.15 5.35
CA VAL A 144 11.70 -2.96 5.43
C VAL A 144 11.32 -2.67 6.88
N ILE A 145 10.42 -1.71 7.06
CA ILE A 145 9.81 -1.39 8.37
C ILE A 145 8.31 -1.57 8.23
N CYS A 146 7.75 -2.50 8.98
CA CYS A 146 6.31 -2.76 8.95
C CYS A 146 5.55 -1.94 9.99
N SER A 147 4.33 -1.55 9.65
CA SER A 147 3.35 -1.10 10.62
C SER A 147 2.56 -2.29 11.16
N ALA A 148 2.79 -2.66 12.42
CA ALA A 148 2.15 -3.80 13.08
C ALA A 148 0.91 -3.34 13.85
N ILE A 149 -0.26 -3.38 13.20
CA ILE A 149 -1.54 -2.88 13.74
C ILE A 149 -2.48 -4.04 14.07
N THR A 150 -2.82 -4.86 13.06
CA THR A 150 -3.85 -5.90 13.11
C THR A 150 -3.56 -6.97 14.18
N GLU A 151 -4.60 -7.43 14.85
CA GLU A 151 -4.56 -8.45 15.91
C GLU A 151 -5.54 -9.58 15.65
N PRO A 152 -5.35 -10.79 16.23
CA PRO A 152 -6.21 -11.96 16.00
C PRO A 152 -7.70 -11.73 16.26
N HIS A 153 -8.05 -10.83 17.16
CA HIS A 153 -9.42 -10.57 17.58
C HIS A 153 -9.94 -9.19 17.17
N GLY A 154 -9.14 -8.40 16.47
CA GLY A 154 -9.45 -6.98 16.24
C GLY A 154 -10.14 -6.70 14.91
N GLY A 155 -9.78 -7.41 13.83
CA GLY A 155 -10.23 -7.05 12.49
C GLY A 155 -10.03 -5.57 12.21
N GLY A 156 -10.94 -4.93 11.47
CA GLY A 156 -10.94 -3.49 11.23
C GLY A 156 -11.05 -2.62 12.48
N ALA A 157 -11.59 -3.15 13.60
CA ALA A 157 -11.77 -2.40 14.84
C ALA A 157 -10.45 -1.88 15.44
N VAL A 158 -9.31 -2.49 15.14
CA VAL A 158 -8.01 -1.99 15.60
C VAL A 158 -7.54 -0.74 14.85
N GLU A 159 -8.17 -0.43 13.73
CA GLU A 159 -7.94 0.80 12.96
C GLU A 159 -9.03 1.84 13.16
N ASP A 160 -10.12 1.49 13.83
CA ASP A 160 -11.19 2.42 14.19
C ASP A 160 -10.74 3.35 15.33
N MET A 161 -10.56 4.63 15.04
CA MET A 161 -10.07 5.62 16.02
C MET A 161 -10.98 5.75 17.25
N ARG A 162 -12.24 5.36 17.16
CA ARG A 162 -13.18 5.36 18.30
C ARG A 162 -12.98 4.16 19.23
N LEU A 163 -12.38 3.08 18.69
CA LEU A 163 -12.15 1.82 19.40
C LEU A 163 -10.68 1.60 19.75
N GLN A 164 -9.79 2.46 19.28
CA GLN A 164 -8.37 2.41 19.59
C GLN A 164 -8.11 2.41 21.09
N GLY A 165 -7.10 1.68 21.51
CA GLY A 165 -6.74 1.54 22.90
C GLY A 165 -7.67 0.63 23.72
N ALA A 166 -8.97 0.60 23.42
CA ALA A 166 -9.91 -0.33 24.06
C ALA A 166 -9.84 -1.74 23.44
N GLN A 167 -9.73 -1.81 22.12
CA GLN A 167 -9.68 -3.09 21.38
C GLN A 167 -8.26 -3.66 21.26
N THR A 168 -7.21 -2.83 21.31
CA THR A 168 -5.83 -3.25 21.19
C THR A 168 -5.41 -4.13 22.39
N LYS A 169 -5.06 -5.39 22.11
CA LYS A 169 -4.64 -6.38 23.11
C LYS A 169 -3.14 -6.42 23.32
N THR A 170 -2.35 -6.02 22.32
CA THR A 170 -0.91 -5.80 22.48
C THR A 170 -0.68 -4.68 23.49
N LYS A 171 0.04 -4.97 24.56
CA LYS A 171 0.26 -4.04 25.68
C LYS A 171 1.71 -3.64 25.79
N ALA A 172 1.91 -2.38 26.17
CA ALA A 172 3.22 -1.85 26.52
C ALA A 172 3.22 -1.30 27.95
N ARG A 173 4.26 -1.63 28.71
CA ARG A 173 4.48 -1.13 30.07
C ARG A 173 5.87 -0.51 30.16
N LEU A 174 5.96 0.71 30.69
CA LEU A 174 7.24 1.35 30.98
C LEU A 174 7.84 0.75 32.26
N ALA A 175 9.03 0.22 32.17
CA ALA A 175 9.78 -0.39 33.28
C ALA A 175 11.18 0.22 33.36
N GLY A 176 11.35 1.23 34.19
CA GLY A 176 12.56 2.06 34.18
C GLY A 176 12.66 2.88 32.90
N ASP A 177 13.74 2.71 32.15
CA ASP A 177 13.98 3.39 30.87
C ASP A 177 13.66 2.54 29.65
N GLU A 178 12.86 1.46 29.82
CA GLU A 178 12.50 0.55 28.74
C GLU A 178 10.99 0.31 28.65
N TRP A 179 10.47 0.24 27.43
CA TRP A 179 9.18 -0.34 27.16
C TRP A 179 9.28 -1.87 27.15
N VAL A 180 8.38 -2.52 27.85
CA VAL A 180 8.17 -3.98 27.81
C VAL A 180 6.87 -4.25 27.08
N ILE A 181 6.96 -4.91 25.93
CA ILE A 181 5.84 -5.15 25.02
C ILE A 181 5.46 -6.61 25.06
N ASN A 182 4.16 -6.89 25.17
CA ASN A 182 3.57 -8.21 25.08
C ASN A 182 2.35 -8.19 24.15
N GLY A 183 2.30 -9.11 23.19
CA GLY A 183 1.18 -9.20 22.26
C GLY A 183 1.47 -10.00 21.01
N HIS A 184 0.46 -10.03 20.14
CA HIS A 184 0.48 -10.77 18.89
C HIS A 184 -0.13 -9.91 17.79
N LYS A 185 0.64 -9.67 16.74
CA LYS A 185 0.23 -8.96 15.53
C LYS A 185 0.24 -9.91 14.35
N LEU A 186 -0.60 -9.63 13.35
CA LEU A 186 -0.68 -10.45 12.15
C LEU A 186 -0.98 -9.61 10.92
N TRP A 187 -0.68 -10.17 9.76
CA TRP A 187 -0.90 -9.58 8.44
C TRP A 187 -0.07 -8.35 8.04
N PRO A 188 0.94 -7.84 8.75
CA PRO A 188 1.67 -6.67 8.25
C PRO A 188 2.38 -7.02 6.94
N SER A 189 2.25 -6.12 5.94
CA SER A 189 2.95 -6.26 4.65
C SER A 189 4.46 -6.20 4.86
N GLY A 190 5.19 -7.09 4.17
CA GLY A 190 6.62 -7.26 4.34
C GLY A 190 7.02 -7.78 5.73
N GLY A 191 6.10 -8.37 6.50
CA GLY A 191 6.35 -8.76 7.90
C GLY A 191 7.51 -9.72 8.06
N ARG A 192 7.78 -10.55 7.06
CA ARG A 192 8.89 -11.49 7.11
C ARG A 192 10.24 -10.85 6.76
N GLU A 193 10.28 -9.86 5.85
CA GLU A 193 11.49 -9.10 5.51
C GLU A 193 11.83 -8.02 6.50
N ALA A 194 10.88 -7.63 7.34
CA ALA A 194 11.02 -6.50 8.24
C ALA A 194 12.28 -6.59 9.11
N LYS A 195 13.02 -5.50 9.15
CA LYS A 195 14.15 -5.29 10.06
C LYS A 195 13.74 -4.51 11.32
N ALA A 196 12.56 -3.88 11.25
CA ALA A 196 11.94 -3.22 12.38
C ALA A 196 10.42 -3.14 12.19
N PHE A 197 9.73 -2.87 13.28
CA PHE A 197 8.28 -2.69 13.34
C PHE A 197 7.95 -1.36 14.01
N VAL A 198 6.92 -0.67 13.53
CA VAL A 198 6.18 0.33 14.30
C VAL A 198 4.95 -0.37 14.86
N VAL A 199 4.98 -0.68 16.14
CA VAL A 199 3.98 -1.51 16.81
C VAL A 199 2.93 -0.62 17.46
N VAL A 200 1.67 -0.73 17.00
CA VAL A 200 0.53 -0.09 17.67
C VAL A 200 0.15 -0.93 18.89
N CYS A 201 0.21 -0.35 20.08
CA CYS A 201 -0.10 -1.03 21.32
C CYS A 201 -0.84 -0.11 22.29
N ALA A 202 -1.36 -0.67 23.35
CA ALA A 202 -2.01 0.09 24.41
C ALA A 202 -1.12 0.12 25.67
N ILE A 203 -0.88 1.32 26.22
CA ILE A 203 -0.12 1.50 27.45
C ILE A 203 -0.97 1.02 28.65
N GLU A 204 -0.39 0.10 29.44
CA GLU A 204 -1.06 -0.44 30.60
C GLU A 204 -1.37 0.66 31.65
N GLY A 205 -2.58 0.58 32.23
CA GLY A 205 -3.04 1.50 33.27
C GLY A 205 -3.46 2.88 32.80
N LYS A 206 -3.31 3.20 31.52
CA LYS A 206 -3.78 4.46 30.93
C LYS A 206 -5.13 4.30 30.23
N LYS A 207 -5.79 5.43 29.96
CA LYS A 207 -7.03 5.52 29.19
C LYS A 207 -6.81 6.37 27.94
N PHE A 208 -7.70 6.21 26.94
CA PHE A 208 -7.71 7.03 25.73
C PHE A 208 -7.75 8.54 26.07
N PRO A 209 -6.98 9.40 25.41
CA PRO A 209 -6.04 9.09 24.31
C PRO A 209 -4.66 8.61 24.77
N ASP A 210 -4.30 8.77 26.04
CA ASP A 210 -2.94 8.53 26.57
C ASP A 210 -2.51 7.05 26.57
N ASN A 211 -3.44 6.14 26.33
CA ASN A 211 -3.13 4.71 26.27
C ASN A 211 -2.72 4.24 24.86
N ILE A 212 -2.83 5.06 23.83
CA ILE A 212 -2.34 4.70 22.50
C ILE A 212 -0.83 4.92 22.43
N ALA A 213 -0.12 3.98 21.85
CA ALA A 213 1.30 4.07 21.58
C ALA A 213 1.67 3.44 20.26
N GLN A 214 2.56 4.08 19.53
CA GLN A 214 3.30 3.51 18.42
C GLN A 214 4.76 3.45 18.83
N ILE A 215 5.31 2.25 18.91
CA ILE A 215 6.67 2.03 19.41
C ILE A 215 7.52 1.40 18.31
N TYR A 216 8.69 1.99 18.04
CA TYR A 216 9.67 1.43 17.14
C TYR A 216 10.38 0.24 17.81
N VAL A 217 10.28 -0.95 17.18
CA VAL A 217 10.84 -2.21 17.70
C VAL A 217 11.72 -2.85 16.62
N PRO A 218 13.04 -2.99 16.84
CA PRO A 218 13.90 -3.78 15.96
C PRO A 218 13.42 -5.24 15.88
N ALA A 219 13.50 -5.87 14.71
CA ALA A 219 13.04 -7.25 14.53
C ALA A 219 13.92 -8.28 15.28
N ASP A 220 15.15 -7.91 15.56
CA ASP A 220 16.11 -8.72 16.33
C ASP A 220 16.11 -8.43 17.86
N ALA A 221 15.18 -7.57 18.32
CA ALA A 221 15.03 -7.30 19.75
C ALA A 221 14.65 -8.59 20.51
N PRO A 222 15.26 -8.83 21.70
CA PRO A 222 14.91 -9.98 22.52
C PRO A 222 13.39 -10.05 22.80
N GLY A 223 12.80 -11.21 22.58
CA GLY A 223 11.36 -11.43 22.75
C GLY A 223 10.51 -11.14 21.52
N VAL A 224 11.12 -10.79 20.38
CA VAL A 224 10.44 -10.66 19.09
C VAL A 224 10.63 -11.93 18.27
N SER A 225 9.54 -12.43 17.68
CA SER A 225 9.59 -13.56 16.74
C SER A 225 8.55 -13.39 15.64
N THR A 226 8.80 -13.99 14.48
CA THR A 226 7.92 -13.93 13.31
C THR A 226 7.64 -15.32 12.76
N SER A 227 6.45 -15.52 12.15
CA SER A 227 6.13 -16.76 11.43
C SER A 227 6.79 -16.80 10.05
N LYS A 228 6.63 -17.92 9.37
CA LYS A 228 6.76 -17.97 7.91
C LYS A 228 5.65 -17.14 7.26
N PRO A 229 5.85 -16.71 6.00
CA PRO A 229 4.81 -16.00 5.28
C PRO A 229 3.55 -16.87 5.10
N TYR A 230 2.39 -16.21 5.00
CA TYR A 230 1.15 -16.88 4.64
C TYR A 230 1.11 -17.20 3.14
N GLN A 231 0.59 -18.37 2.79
CA GLN A 231 0.17 -18.65 1.42
C GLN A 231 -1.22 -18.04 1.20
N LYS A 232 -1.33 -17.11 0.27
CA LYS A 232 -2.52 -16.27 0.07
C LYS A 232 -3.17 -16.53 -1.29
N MET A 233 -4.37 -16.01 -1.47
CA MET A 233 -5.09 -16.01 -2.74
C MET A 233 -4.34 -15.23 -3.84
N GLY A 234 -3.75 -14.09 -3.49
CA GLY A 234 -3.02 -13.19 -4.38
C GLY A 234 -1.88 -12.50 -3.66
N THR A 235 -1.23 -11.53 -4.32
CA THR A 235 -0.10 -10.76 -3.80
C THR A 235 1.00 -11.63 -3.21
N ALA A 236 1.36 -12.70 -3.92
CA ALA A 236 2.26 -13.72 -3.41
C ALA A 236 3.64 -13.20 -3.01
N THR A 237 4.10 -12.14 -3.66
CA THR A 237 5.40 -11.51 -3.39
C THR A 237 5.41 -10.61 -2.15
N ASP A 238 4.24 -10.22 -1.59
CA ASP A 238 4.14 -9.61 -0.28
C ASP A 238 4.12 -10.69 0.82
N THR A 239 4.95 -10.57 1.82
CA THR A 239 5.22 -11.62 2.82
C THR A 239 4.59 -11.29 4.16
N ASN A 240 3.27 -11.35 4.23
CA ASN A 240 2.52 -11.21 5.47
C ASN A 240 2.72 -12.42 6.39
N GLY A 241 2.75 -12.19 7.69
CA GLY A 241 2.89 -13.24 8.69
C GLY A 241 2.47 -12.78 10.08
N ASP A 242 2.69 -13.64 11.07
CA ASP A 242 2.51 -13.31 12.49
C ASP A 242 3.77 -12.67 13.05
N ILE A 243 3.59 -11.78 14.04
CA ILE A 243 4.65 -11.22 14.87
C ILE A 243 4.25 -11.37 16.34
N TRP A 244 5.07 -12.02 17.12
CA TRP A 244 4.88 -12.14 18.56
C TRP A 244 5.87 -11.28 19.32
N PHE A 245 5.39 -10.66 20.39
CA PHE A 245 6.15 -9.89 21.37
C PHE A 245 5.98 -10.56 22.73
N GLU A 246 7.05 -11.15 23.25
CA GLU A 246 7.09 -11.85 24.54
C GLU A 246 8.08 -11.15 25.46
N ASN A 247 7.61 -10.19 26.25
CA ASN A 247 8.45 -9.29 27.04
C ASN A 247 9.53 -8.58 26.20
N ALA A 248 9.19 -8.23 24.95
CA ALA A 248 10.09 -7.52 24.06
C ALA A 248 10.46 -6.16 24.67
N ARG A 249 11.78 -5.88 24.78
CA ARG A 249 12.30 -4.69 25.46
C ARG A 249 12.93 -3.74 24.46
N VAL A 250 12.55 -2.48 24.55
CA VAL A 250 13.12 -1.41 23.75
C VAL A 250 13.24 -0.12 24.58
N PRO A 251 14.21 0.74 24.27
CA PRO A 251 14.39 2.01 24.97
C PRO A 251 13.16 2.89 24.99
N LYS A 252 12.95 3.67 26.04
CA LYS A 252 11.78 4.55 26.18
C LYS A 252 11.62 5.57 25.05
N GLU A 253 12.73 6.04 24.47
CA GLU A 253 12.76 6.96 23.34
C GLU A 253 12.29 6.36 22.03
N ASN A 254 11.96 5.06 21.99
CA ASN A 254 11.38 4.41 20.82
C ASN A 254 9.86 4.65 20.71
N LEU A 255 9.19 5.25 21.70
CA LEU A 255 7.84 5.78 21.55
C LEU A 255 7.86 6.91 20.52
N LEU A 256 6.99 6.86 19.53
CA LEU A 256 6.97 7.85 18.46
C LEU A 256 6.57 9.23 18.97
N HIS A 257 5.46 9.27 19.71
CA HIS A 257 4.89 10.49 20.27
C HIS A 257 4.31 10.20 21.66
N GLY A 258 3.26 10.90 22.03
CA GLY A 258 2.50 10.66 23.24
C GLY A 258 1.25 11.51 23.28
N GLY A 259 0.22 11.04 23.99
CA GLY A 259 -1.04 11.76 24.14
C GLY A 259 -1.74 12.04 22.81
N GLU A 260 -2.14 13.27 22.60
CA GLU A 260 -2.88 13.70 21.39
C GLU A 260 -2.05 13.57 20.11
N ASP A 261 -0.77 13.84 20.15
CA ASP A 261 0.13 13.71 18.99
C ASP A 261 0.26 12.27 18.52
N GLU A 262 0.15 11.29 19.43
CA GLU A 262 0.12 9.88 19.06
C GLU A 262 -1.13 9.51 18.27
N VAL A 263 -2.29 10.04 18.68
CA VAL A 263 -3.57 9.86 17.98
C VAL A 263 -3.52 10.52 16.62
N ASN A 264 -3.04 11.76 16.55
CA ASN A 264 -2.89 12.50 15.29
C ASN A 264 -1.95 11.79 14.32
N SER A 265 -0.83 11.26 14.81
CA SER A 265 0.11 10.43 14.03
C SER A 265 -0.58 9.19 13.45
N LEU A 266 -1.38 8.50 14.26
CA LEU A 266 -2.09 7.30 13.81
C LEU A 266 -3.18 7.62 12.76
N ILE A 267 -3.91 8.73 12.93
CA ILE A 267 -4.89 9.20 11.94
C ILE A 267 -4.17 9.58 10.64
N ALA A 268 -3.07 10.34 10.72
CA ALA A 268 -2.27 10.71 9.54
C ALA A 268 -1.77 9.48 8.78
N LYS A 269 -1.27 8.46 9.51
CA LYS A 269 -0.87 7.18 8.93
C LYS A 269 -2.02 6.51 8.16
N CYS A 270 -3.20 6.42 8.77
CA CYS A 270 -4.38 5.83 8.13
C CYS A 270 -4.80 6.63 6.89
N THR A 271 -4.79 7.96 6.96
CA THR A 271 -5.15 8.84 5.85
C THR A 271 -4.21 8.66 4.66
N ILE A 272 -2.90 8.80 4.89
CA ILE A 272 -1.87 8.64 3.86
C ILE A 272 -1.87 7.19 3.36
N GLY A 273 -2.00 6.22 4.27
CA GLY A 273 -2.01 4.81 3.94
C GLY A 273 -3.16 4.43 3.00
N ARG A 274 -4.38 4.88 3.26
CA ARG A 274 -5.55 4.65 2.40
C ARG A 274 -5.38 5.32 1.05
N ALA A 275 -4.88 6.56 1.04
CA ALA A 275 -4.59 7.26 -0.20
C ALA A 275 -3.55 6.52 -1.06
N MET A 276 -2.46 6.04 -0.46
CA MET A 276 -1.42 5.30 -1.18
C MET A 276 -1.84 3.88 -1.56
N ALA A 277 -2.64 3.18 -0.74
CA ALA A 277 -3.13 1.83 -1.05
C ALA A 277 -3.94 1.80 -2.35
N SER A 278 -4.68 2.87 -2.67
CA SER A 278 -5.39 2.99 -3.94
C SER A 278 -4.48 2.97 -5.17
N SER A 279 -3.20 3.37 -5.01
CA SER A 279 -2.20 3.29 -6.10
C SER A 279 -2.02 1.85 -6.59
N PHE A 280 -2.14 0.87 -5.68
CA PHE A 280 -2.03 -0.54 -6.02
C PHE A 280 -3.18 -0.99 -6.93
N SER A 281 -4.43 -0.65 -6.56
CA SER A 281 -5.61 -0.94 -7.39
C SER A 281 -5.48 -0.31 -8.78
N ILE A 282 -5.00 0.95 -8.85
CA ILE A 282 -4.80 1.65 -10.13
C ILE A 282 -3.69 0.98 -10.96
N GLY A 283 -2.58 0.62 -10.33
CA GLY A 283 -1.50 -0.11 -11.02
C GLY A 283 -1.97 -1.43 -11.62
N ILE A 284 -2.74 -2.21 -10.86
CA ILE A 284 -3.35 -3.47 -11.32
C ILE A 284 -4.33 -3.23 -12.47
N MET A 285 -5.20 -2.21 -12.37
CA MET A 285 -6.13 -1.85 -13.44
C MET A 285 -5.41 -1.44 -14.73
N ARG A 286 -4.31 -0.70 -14.62
CA ARG A 286 -3.47 -0.35 -15.77
C ARG A 286 -2.90 -1.59 -16.46
N ARG A 287 -2.39 -2.54 -15.68
CA ARG A 287 -1.89 -3.81 -16.23
C ARG A 287 -3.01 -4.62 -16.87
N ALA A 288 -4.17 -4.70 -16.24
CA ALA A 288 -5.34 -5.39 -16.79
C ALA A 288 -5.80 -4.77 -18.13
N TYR A 289 -5.82 -3.44 -18.20
CA TYR A 289 -6.12 -2.74 -19.44
C TYR A 289 -5.13 -3.08 -20.56
N GLU A 290 -3.83 -3.10 -20.29
CA GLU A 290 -2.80 -3.45 -21.27
C GLU A 290 -3.02 -4.87 -21.83
N LEU A 291 -3.29 -5.85 -20.97
CA LEU A 291 -3.56 -7.23 -21.35
C LEU A 291 -4.86 -7.35 -22.18
N LEU A 292 -5.95 -6.72 -21.67
CA LEU A 292 -7.22 -6.73 -22.36
C LEU A 292 -7.13 -6.06 -23.72
N LYS A 293 -6.50 -4.89 -23.80
CA LYS A 293 -6.31 -4.16 -25.05
C LYS A 293 -5.55 -5.00 -26.06
N SER A 294 -4.43 -5.60 -25.65
CA SER A 294 -3.68 -6.51 -26.53
C SER A 294 -4.53 -7.67 -27.02
N TYR A 295 -5.36 -8.25 -26.13
CA TYR A 295 -6.23 -9.38 -26.49
C TYR A 295 -7.30 -8.99 -27.51
N VAL A 296 -8.04 -7.90 -27.28
CA VAL A 296 -9.14 -7.50 -28.16
C VAL A 296 -8.68 -6.91 -29.50
N ASP A 297 -7.46 -6.35 -29.55
CA ASP A 297 -6.86 -5.85 -30.79
C ASP A 297 -6.44 -6.97 -31.75
N ASN A 298 -6.13 -8.15 -31.21
CA ASN A 298 -5.64 -9.30 -31.97
C ASN A 298 -6.66 -10.45 -32.11
N ARG A 299 -7.87 -10.28 -31.61
CA ARG A 299 -8.91 -11.33 -31.62
C ARG A 299 -10.00 -11.01 -32.61
N GLU A 300 -10.39 -12.00 -33.41
CA GLU A 300 -11.57 -11.98 -34.25
C GLU A 300 -12.65 -12.95 -33.71
N ILE A 301 -13.92 -12.57 -33.83
CA ILE A 301 -15.09 -13.37 -33.47
C ILE A 301 -16.08 -13.23 -34.61
N ALA A 302 -16.59 -14.37 -35.14
CA ALA A 302 -17.55 -14.39 -36.22
C ALA A 302 -17.16 -13.54 -37.45
N GLY A 303 -15.86 -13.52 -37.78
CA GLY A 303 -15.36 -12.84 -39.00
C GLY A 303 -15.19 -11.33 -38.87
N MET A 304 -15.25 -10.77 -37.64
CA MET A 304 -14.98 -9.35 -37.41
C MET A 304 -14.10 -9.16 -36.15
N PRO A 305 -13.33 -8.06 -36.04
CA PRO A 305 -12.54 -7.77 -34.86
C PRO A 305 -13.40 -7.78 -33.59
N MET A 306 -12.90 -8.43 -32.55
CA MET A 306 -13.63 -8.59 -31.29
C MET A 306 -14.12 -7.25 -30.72
N LYS A 307 -13.27 -6.22 -30.76
CA LYS A 307 -13.58 -4.88 -30.24
C LYS A 307 -14.71 -4.14 -30.96
N ASP A 308 -15.07 -4.57 -32.19
CA ASP A 308 -16.07 -3.93 -33.03
C ASP A 308 -17.48 -4.54 -32.81
N HIS A 309 -17.59 -5.63 -32.03
CA HIS A 309 -18.89 -6.15 -31.62
C HIS A 309 -19.53 -5.22 -30.58
N GLY A 310 -20.78 -4.76 -30.85
CA GLY A 310 -21.47 -3.75 -30.06
C GLY A 310 -21.54 -4.06 -28.56
N ALA A 311 -21.84 -5.31 -28.19
CA ALA A 311 -21.88 -5.72 -26.77
C ALA A 311 -20.50 -5.68 -26.10
N ILE A 312 -19.42 -6.00 -26.83
CA ILE A 312 -18.05 -5.96 -26.36
C ILE A 312 -17.59 -4.51 -26.27
N ALA A 313 -17.83 -3.70 -27.32
CA ALA A 313 -17.51 -2.28 -27.34
C ALA A 313 -18.17 -1.53 -26.16
N TYR A 314 -19.42 -1.87 -25.84
CA TYR A 314 -20.11 -1.33 -24.67
C TYR A 314 -19.37 -1.67 -23.36
N LYS A 315 -18.98 -2.94 -23.14
CA LYS A 315 -18.21 -3.34 -21.94
C LYS A 315 -16.84 -2.67 -21.89
N LEU A 316 -16.13 -2.55 -23.00
CA LEU A 316 -14.86 -1.83 -23.07
C LEU A 316 -15.03 -0.36 -22.70
N GLY A 317 -16.12 0.28 -23.12
CA GLY A 317 -16.49 1.64 -22.73
C GLY A 317 -16.74 1.79 -21.23
N LEU A 318 -17.43 0.81 -20.61
CA LEU A 318 -17.63 0.79 -19.15
C LEU A 318 -16.29 0.67 -18.40
N ILE A 319 -15.42 -0.26 -18.80
CA ILE A 319 -14.09 -0.43 -18.20
C ILE A 319 -13.29 0.87 -18.28
N ALA A 320 -13.26 1.51 -19.46
CA ALA A 320 -12.56 2.78 -19.63
C ALA A 320 -13.11 3.88 -18.71
N SER A 321 -14.43 4.02 -18.64
CA SER A 321 -15.10 5.01 -17.79
C SER A 321 -14.82 4.78 -16.29
N ASP A 322 -14.86 3.53 -15.86
CA ASP A 322 -14.59 3.14 -14.48
C ASP A 322 -13.14 3.47 -14.09
N ILE A 323 -12.15 3.10 -14.92
CA ILE A 323 -10.73 3.42 -14.66
C ILE A 323 -10.51 4.93 -14.59
N LEU A 324 -11.07 5.69 -15.55
CA LEU A 324 -10.95 7.14 -15.55
C LEU A 324 -11.54 7.78 -14.30
N ALA A 325 -12.71 7.31 -13.84
CA ALA A 325 -13.34 7.81 -12.62
C ALA A 325 -12.48 7.54 -11.38
N ALA A 326 -11.92 6.32 -11.25
CA ALA A 326 -11.03 5.97 -10.16
C ALA A 326 -9.76 6.83 -10.16
N GLU A 327 -9.13 7.02 -11.33
CA GLU A 327 -7.92 7.83 -11.45
C GLU A 327 -8.18 9.31 -11.14
N MET A 328 -9.28 9.89 -11.62
CA MET A 328 -9.62 11.28 -11.32
C MET A 328 -9.79 11.51 -9.82
N MET A 329 -10.51 10.62 -9.13
CA MET A 329 -10.71 10.73 -7.69
C MET A 329 -9.40 10.51 -6.93
N PHE A 330 -8.58 9.56 -7.36
CA PHE A 330 -7.27 9.27 -6.79
C PHE A 330 -6.35 10.51 -6.86
N TRP A 331 -6.12 11.06 -8.04
CA TRP A 331 -5.22 12.19 -8.21
C TRP A 331 -5.67 13.43 -7.43
N ASN A 332 -6.99 13.71 -7.43
CA ASN A 332 -7.54 14.82 -6.64
C ASN A 332 -7.31 14.61 -5.13
N THR A 333 -7.43 13.38 -4.64
CA THR A 333 -7.19 13.08 -3.21
C THR A 333 -5.72 13.28 -2.85
N LEU A 334 -4.78 12.85 -3.69
CA LEU A 334 -3.36 13.05 -3.45
C LEU A 334 -2.98 14.55 -3.47
N GLU A 335 -3.48 15.30 -4.45
CA GLU A 335 -3.28 16.75 -4.52
C GLU A 335 -3.78 17.46 -3.25
N ARG A 336 -4.91 17.03 -2.68
CA ARG A 336 -5.41 17.58 -1.41
C ARG A 336 -4.47 17.33 -0.24
N LEU A 337 -3.79 16.20 -0.20
CA LEU A 337 -2.79 15.90 0.82
C LEU A 337 -1.52 16.73 0.66
N ASP A 338 -1.21 17.16 -0.57
CA ASP A 338 -0.09 18.05 -0.86
C ASP A 338 -0.37 19.53 -0.50
N HIS A 339 -1.65 19.87 -0.20
CA HIS A 339 -2.10 21.22 0.14
C HIS A 339 -2.79 21.30 1.52
N PRO A 340 -2.06 20.95 2.62
CA PRO A 340 -2.64 20.97 3.96
C PRO A 340 -3.05 22.37 4.43
N GLU A 341 -2.48 23.43 3.87
CA GLU A 341 -2.84 24.84 4.12
C GLU A 341 -4.25 25.19 3.60
N VAL A 342 -4.77 24.42 2.65
CA VAL A 342 -6.12 24.61 2.06
C VAL A 342 -7.12 23.61 2.63
N TYR A 343 -6.70 22.35 2.75
CA TYR A 343 -7.60 21.24 3.03
C TYR A 343 -7.51 20.67 4.45
N GLY A 344 -6.60 21.18 5.28
CA GLY A 344 -6.27 20.67 6.59
C GLY A 344 -5.18 19.60 6.56
N PRO A 345 -4.54 19.35 7.70
CA PRO A 345 -3.45 18.39 7.81
C PRO A 345 -3.95 16.94 7.64
N PRO A 346 -3.07 15.96 7.37
CA PRO A 346 -3.47 14.58 7.12
C PRO A 346 -4.14 13.89 8.34
N TRP A 347 -4.02 14.45 9.54
CA TRP A 347 -4.77 13.99 10.73
C TRP A 347 -6.13 14.66 10.91
N ASP A 348 -6.56 15.54 10.01
CA ASP A 348 -7.94 16.04 10.00
C ASP A 348 -8.90 14.91 9.61
N HIS A 349 -9.99 14.74 10.37
CA HIS A 349 -11.00 13.73 10.08
C HIS A 349 -11.62 13.84 8.69
N LYS A 350 -11.72 15.06 8.14
CA LYS A 350 -12.20 15.28 6.77
C LYS A 350 -11.24 14.68 5.74
N GLN A 351 -9.92 14.80 5.97
CA GLN A 351 -8.91 14.19 5.11
C GLN A 351 -8.98 12.65 5.20
N LEU A 352 -9.10 12.12 6.42
CA LEU A 352 -9.27 10.69 6.65
C LEU A 352 -10.47 10.12 5.87
N VAL A 353 -11.63 10.75 6.01
CA VAL A 353 -12.87 10.30 5.36
C VAL A 353 -12.80 10.47 3.83
N THR A 354 -12.13 11.52 3.34
CA THR A 354 -11.92 11.71 1.90
C THR A 354 -11.03 10.61 1.32
N ALA A 355 -9.92 10.27 2.00
CA ALA A 355 -9.05 9.18 1.60
C ALA A 355 -9.77 7.82 1.68
N SER A 356 -10.58 7.60 2.72
CA SER A 356 -11.40 6.40 2.89
C SER A 356 -12.42 6.21 1.76
N ALA A 357 -13.13 7.29 1.40
CA ALA A 357 -14.13 7.25 0.32
C ALA A 357 -13.47 6.98 -1.04
N MET A 358 -12.32 7.61 -1.30
CA MET A 358 -11.56 7.37 -2.52
C MET A 358 -11.05 5.94 -2.60
N ASP A 359 -10.51 5.39 -1.51
CA ASP A 359 -10.01 4.02 -1.47
C ASP A 359 -11.13 2.99 -1.70
N ASN A 360 -12.31 3.20 -1.10
CA ASN A 360 -13.49 2.38 -1.38
C ASN A 360 -13.86 2.39 -2.86
N VAL A 361 -13.90 3.58 -3.48
CA VAL A 361 -14.23 3.72 -4.91
C VAL A 361 -13.18 3.03 -5.79
N ALA A 362 -11.89 3.25 -5.52
CA ALA A 362 -10.81 2.67 -6.31
C ALA A 362 -10.78 1.13 -6.21
N THR A 363 -11.01 0.58 -5.01
CA THR A 363 -10.97 -0.87 -4.78
C THR A 363 -12.23 -1.58 -5.31
N GLU A 364 -13.40 -0.97 -5.18
CA GLU A 364 -14.64 -1.49 -5.77
C GLU A 364 -14.57 -1.49 -7.31
N ILE A 365 -14.16 -0.38 -7.89
CA ILE A 365 -13.94 -0.26 -9.34
C ILE A 365 -12.89 -1.27 -9.80
N GLY A 366 -11.78 -1.41 -9.08
CA GLY A 366 -10.73 -2.37 -9.40
C GLY A 366 -11.28 -3.79 -9.54
N ASN A 367 -12.02 -4.27 -8.53
CA ASN A 367 -12.64 -5.60 -8.58
C ASN A 367 -13.65 -5.75 -9.73
N LYS A 368 -14.48 -4.73 -9.99
CA LYS A 368 -15.44 -4.71 -11.09
C LYS A 368 -14.74 -4.77 -12.45
N VAL A 369 -13.73 -3.95 -12.66
CA VAL A 369 -12.95 -3.89 -13.91
C VAL A 369 -12.27 -5.22 -14.18
N LEU A 370 -11.57 -5.79 -13.18
CA LEU A 370 -10.87 -7.05 -13.33
C LEU A 370 -11.83 -8.21 -13.64
N ASN A 371 -13.01 -8.25 -13.00
CA ASN A 371 -14.04 -9.23 -13.31
C ASN A 371 -14.48 -9.12 -14.77
N HIS A 372 -14.76 -7.90 -15.27
CA HIS A 372 -15.12 -7.69 -16.67
C HIS A 372 -13.97 -8.06 -17.64
N CYS A 373 -12.72 -7.82 -17.27
CA CYS A 373 -11.58 -8.21 -18.08
C CYS A 373 -11.47 -9.74 -18.22
N VAL A 374 -11.62 -10.48 -17.10
CA VAL A 374 -11.65 -11.96 -17.15
C VAL A 374 -12.80 -12.46 -18.02
N GLU A 375 -14.02 -11.91 -17.86
CA GLU A 375 -15.17 -12.28 -18.68
C GLU A 375 -14.93 -12.05 -20.17
N LEU A 376 -14.39 -10.88 -20.55
CA LEU A 376 -14.13 -10.55 -21.96
C LEU A 376 -13.03 -11.44 -22.57
N MET A 377 -12.02 -11.83 -21.80
CA MET A 377 -10.97 -12.74 -22.26
C MET A 377 -11.42 -14.21 -22.23
N GLY A 378 -12.54 -14.52 -21.56
CA GLY A 378 -13.13 -15.86 -21.50
C GLY A 378 -12.18 -16.87 -20.86
N SER A 379 -12.11 -18.10 -21.39
CA SER A 379 -11.24 -19.16 -20.88
C SER A 379 -9.75 -18.77 -20.82
N TYR A 380 -9.30 -17.91 -21.73
CA TYR A 380 -7.92 -17.41 -21.71
C TYR A 380 -7.67 -16.46 -20.51
N GLY A 381 -8.66 -15.61 -20.18
CA GLY A 381 -8.59 -14.75 -18.99
C GLY A 381 -8.65 -15.52 -17.67
N TYR A 382 -9.24 -16.72 -17.70
CA TYR A 382 -9.32 -17.63 -16.55
C TYR A 382 -8.09 -18.54 -16.41
N ALA A 383 -7.34 -18.73 -17.49
CA ALA A 383 -6.12 -19.54 -17.50
C ALA A 383 -4.89 -18.73 -17.03
N THR A 384 -3.97 -19.40 -16.34
CA THR A 384 -2.74 -18.77 -15.81
C THR A 384 -1.86 -18.16 -16.89
N GLU A 385 -1.87 -18.71 -18.11
CA GLU A 385 -1.17 -18.17 -19.28
C GLU A 385 -1.67 -16.79 -19.68
N GLY A 386 -2.96 -16.50 -19.46
CA GLY A 386 -3.59 -15.21 -19.75
C GLY A 386 -3.29 -14.14 -18.70
N LYS A 387 -2.80 -14.54 -17.52
CA LYS A 387 -2.35 -13.67 -16.41
C LYS A 387 -3.43 -12.74 -15.83
N MET A 388 -4.59 -12.64 -16.44
CA MET A 388 -5.69 -11.80 -15.99
C MET A 388 -6.28 -12.30 -14.66
N GLU A 389 -6.36 -13.63 -14.48
CA GLU A 389 -6.84 -14.25 -13.24
C GLU A 389 -5.97 -13.90 -12.03
N LYS A 390 -4.62 -13.79 -12.23
CA LYS A 390 -3.70 -13.33 -11.17
C LYS A 390 -4.05 -11.92 -10.73
N LEU A 391 -4.24 -11.00 -11.66
CA LEU A 391 -4.60 -9.62 -11.35
C LEU A 391 -5.95 -9.51 -10.61
N LEU A 392 -6.93 -10.36 -10.94
CA LEU A 392 -8.20 -10.43 -10.23
C LEU A 392 -8.01 -10.91 -8.78
N ARG A 393 -7.13 -11.89 -8.54
CA ARG A 393 -6.79 -12.35 -7.19
C ARG A 393 -6.02 -11.28 -6.40
N ASP A 394 -5.10 -10.59 -7.05
CA ASP A 394 -4.27 -9.55 -6.43
C ASP A 394 -5.10 -8.33 -6.03
N VAL A 395 -6.01 -7.84 -6.90
CA VAL A 395 -6.82 -6.66 -6.57
C VAL A 395 -7.79 -6.91 -5.41
N LYS A 396 -8.14 -8.17 -5.13
CA LYS A 396 -9.10 -8.49 -4.07
C LYS A 396 -8.63 -8.05 -2.68
N VAL A 397 -7.34 -8.13 -2.39
CA VAL A 397 -6.81 -7.73 -1.08
C VAL A 397 -6.99 -6.24 -0.82
N CYS A 398 -6.98 -5.38 -1.85
CA CYS A 398 -7.16 -3.94 -1.71
C CYS A 398 -8.48 -3.55 -1.02
N GLN A 399 -9.54 -4.37 -1.17
CA GLN A 399 -10.80 -4.16 -0.44
C GLN A 399 -10.74 -4.50 1.05
N ILE A 400 -9.74 -5.29 1.45
CA ILE A 400 -9.69 -5.91 2.78
C ILE A 400 -8.73 -5.16 3.71
N VAL A 401 -7.64 -4.61 3.14
CA VAL A 401 -6.59 -3.92 3.90
C VAL A 401 -7.01 -2.52 4.36
N VAL A 402 -6.20 -1.90 5.20
CA VAL A 402 -6.34 -0.53 5.75
C VAL A 402 -7.74 -0.21 6.28
N GLY A 403 -8.26 -1.12 7.11
CA GLY A 403 -9.58 -1.04 7.73
C GLY A 403 -10.70 -1.71 6.94
N GLY A 404 -10.51 -1.99 5.67
CA GLY A 404 -11.49 -2.59 4.76
C GLY A 404 -12.66 -1.67 4.42
N ASP A 405 -13.39 -2.02 3.37
CA ASP A 405 -14.50 -1.21 2.83
C ASP A 405 -15.56 -0.88 3.90
N VAL A 406 -15.83 -1.81 4.83
CA VAL A 406 -16.89 -1.64 5.85
C VAL A 406 -16.53 -0.53 6.82
N LEU A 407 -15.34 -0.56 7.43
CA LEU A 407 -14.92 0.49 8.38
C LEU A 407 -14.87 1.85 7.70
N ARG A 408 -14.25 1.91 6.52
CA ARG A 408 -14.10 3.14 5.72
C ARG A 408 -15.45 3.76 5.38
N THR A 409 -16.46 2.93 5.07
CA THR A 409 -17.82 3.39 4.79
C THR A 409 -18.52 3.88 6.07
N ILE A 410 -18.34 3.17 7.19
CA ILE A 410 -18.89 3.60 8.49
C ILE A 410 -18.30 4.95 8.93
N GLU A 411 -17.01 5.18 8.74
CA GLU A 411 -16.35 6.46 9.03
C GLU A 411 -16.96 7.61 8.23
N ALA A 412 -17.26 7.40 6.94
CA ALA A 412 -17.95 8.38 6.12
C ALA A 412 -19.37 8.67 6.64
N ALA A 413 -20.12 7.64 7.03
CA ALA A 413 -21.44 7.80 7.62
C ALA A 413 -21.37 8.57 8.95
N ARG A 414 -20.39 8.29 9.78
CA ARG A 414 -20.17 9.01 11.04
C ARG A 414 -19.89 10.49 10.81
N TYR A 415 -19.05 10.80 9.83
CA TYR A 415 -18.64 12.17 9.55
C TYR A 415 -19.74 13.02 8.91
N TYR A 416 -20.44 12.47 7.89
CA TYR A 416 -21.40 13.25 7.11
C TYR A 416 -22.84 13.16 7.63
N PHE A 417 -23.17 12.15 8.45
CA PHE A 417 -24.53 11.90 8.95
C PHE A 417 -24.62 11.84 10.49
N ASP A 418 -23.54 12.16 11.19
CA ASP A 418 -23.44 12.16 12.66
C ASP A 418 -23.90 10.84 13.31
N THR A 419 -23.74 9.71 12.63
CA THR A 419 -24.15 8.42 13.17
C THR A 419 -23.23 7.97 14.31
N GLN A 420 -23.77 7.15 15.22
CA GLN A 420 -23.00 6.54 16.32
C GLN A 420 -22.68 5.06 16.02
N ALA A 421 -22.76 4.64 14.74
CA ALA A 421 -22.47 3.28 14.33
C ALA A 421 -21.04 2.84 14.75
N VAL A 422 -20.89 1.60 15.19
CA VAL A 422 -19.63 0.99 15.63
C VAL A 422 -19.37 -0.25 14.80
#